data_2e01938442921dbda4fabeecb33207cd
#
_entry.id   2e01938442921dbda4fabeecb33207cd
#
_cell.length_a   1.000
_cell.length_b   1.000
_cell.length_c   1.000
_cell.angle_alpha   90.00
_cell.angle_beta   90.00
_cell.angle_gamma   90.00
#
_symmetry.space_group_name_H-M   'P 1'
#
loop_
_entity.id
_entity.type
_entity.pdbx_description
1 polymer ?
#
loop_
_entity_poly.entity_id
_entity_poly.type
_entity_poly.pdbx_seq_one_letter_code
_entity_poly.pdbx_strand_id
1 'polypeptide(L)'
;MSSDTEKIAMLGLTYDDVLLLPDASEVVPSEVNTGTWLTRTISLSVPLVSSAMDTVTESAMAIAMAKAGGIGIIHRNLPIDEQVTHVKLVKNVGLAGAAVGVGDDGFNRAQALIEAGVDVVVVDTAHGHHRAVLDAIARIKKFSPTTQVIGGNVATRAGAQAIINLSLIHI
;
A
#
# COMPACT_ATOMS: atom_id res chain seq x y z
N MET A 1 -27.21 29.25 15.18
CA MET A 1 -25.76 29.36 15.38
C MET A 1 -25.25 27.94 15.65
N SER A 2 -24.71 27.25 14.64
CA SER A 2 -24.06 25.96 14.87
C SER A 2 -22.75 26.22 15.61
N SER A 3 -22.53 25.55 16.72
CA SER A 3 -21.36 25.75 17.54
C SER A 3 -20.11 25.25 16.78
N ASP A 4 -19.03 26.03 16.79
CA ASP A 4 -17.75 25.67 16.16
C ASP A 4 -17.16 24.33 16.72
N THR A 5 -17.73 23.82 17.79
CA THR A 5 -17.39 22.53 18.40
C THR A 5 -17.71 21.31 17.53
N GLU A 6 -18.64 21.40 16.57
CA GLU A 6 -18.98 20.29 15.67
C GLU A 6 -17.89 20.00 14.61
N LYS A 7 -16.95 20.92 14.39
CA LYS A 7 -15.85 20.73 13.44
C LYS A 7 -14.68 19.93 14.01
N ILE A 8 -14.58 19.81 15.33
CA ILE A 8 -13.53 19.05 16.02
C ILE A 8 -14.15 17.79 16.62
N ALA A 9 -13.92 16.65 15.98
CA ALA A 9 -14.52 15.39 16.37
C ALA A 9 -13.73 14.67 17.48
N MET A 10 -12.42 14.69 17.42
CA MET A 10 -11.54 13.99 18.36
C MET A 10 -10.11 14.52 18.30
N LEU A 11 -9.33 14.22 19.35
CA LEU A 11 -7.88 14.39 19.34
C LEU A 11 -7.26 13.24 18.54
N GLY A 12 -6.48 13.56 17.49
CA GLY A 12 -5.66 12.62 16.74
C GLY A 12 -4.23 12.68 17.27
N LEU A 13 -3.63 11.50 17.47
CA LEU A 13 -2.23 11.38 17.88
C LEU A 13 -1.37 10.93 16.67
N THR A 14 -0.13 11.40 16.61
CA THR A 14 0.90 10.92 15.70
C THR A 14 1.87 9.99 16.43
N TYR A 15 2.77 9.33 15.69
CA TYR A 15 3.81 8.50 16.31
C TYR A 15 4.75 9.31 17.21
N ASP A 16 4.93 10.61 16.95
CA ASP A 16 5.73 11.50 17.79
C ASP A 16 5.07 11.84 19.13
N ASP A 17 3.78 11.60 19.25
CA ASP A 17 3.00 11.86 20.48
C ASP A 17 2.96 10.65 21.44
N VAL A 18 3.48 9.48 21.02
CA VAL A 18 3.31 8.23 21.76
C VAL A 18 4.63 7.47 21.90
N LEU A 19 4.73 6.67 22.96
CA LEU A 19 5.82 5.73 23.20
C LEU A 19 5.25 4.34 23.52
N LEU A 20 5.97 3.30 23.09
CA LEU A 20 5.69 1.94 23.54
C LEU A 20 6.22 1.77 24.96
N LEU A 21 5.39 1.33 25.90
CA LEU A 21 5.82 0.99 27.24
C LEU A 21 6.49 -0.38 27.24
N PRO A 22 7.67 -0.52 27.88
CA PRO A 22 8.26 -1.85 28.13
C PRO A 22 7.34 -2.70 28.99
N ASP A 23 7.29 -4.00 28.68
CA ASP A 23 6.57 -4.99 29.48
C ASP A 23 7.43 -6.25 29.64
N ALA A 24 6.98 -7.17 30.49
CA ALA A 24 7.67 -8.44 30.71
C ALA A 24 7.80 -9.23 29.39
N SER A 25 8.97 -9.80 29.13
CA SER A 25 9.22 -10.59 27.93
C SER A 25 10.11 -11.79 28.25
N GLU A 26 9.75 -12.93 27.67
CA GLU A 26 10.57 -14.15 27.68
C GLU A 26 11.35 -14.34 26.36
N VAL A 27 11.14 -13.43 25.40
CA VAL A 27 11.76 -13.48 24.05
C VAL A 27 13.01 -12.62 24.01
N VAL A 28 14.14 -13.22 23.65
CA VAL A 28 15.38 -12.48 23.42
C VAL A 28 15.41 -11.92 21.99
N PRO A 29 16.09 -10.79 21.73
CA PRO A 29 16.08 -10.11 20.42
C PRO A 29 16.48 -11.01 19.23
N SER A 30 17.39 -11.97 19.43
CA SER A 30 17.82 -12.91 18.39
C SER A 30 16.78 -13.96 18.00
N GLU A 31 15.75 -14.14 18.80
CA GLU A 31 14.65 -15.12 18.57
C GLU A 31 13.39 -14.46 18.02
N VAL A 32 13.39 -13.13 17.85
CA VAL A 32 12.24 -12.40 17.35
C VAL A 32 11.97 -12.78 15.90
N ASN A 33 10.75 -13.24 15.61
CA ASN A 33 10.26 -13.42 14.25
C ASN A 33 9.45 -12.19 13.83
N THR A 34 9.95 -11.43 12.87
CA THR A 34 9.30 -10.22 12.34
C THR A 34 8.42 -10.49 11.11
N GLY A 35 8.31 -11.75 10.69
CA GLY A 35 7.49 -12.13 9.54
C GLY A 35 6.02 -11.72 9.70
N THR A 36 5.43 -11.20 8.63
CA THR A 36 4.06 -10.69 8.62
C THR A 36 3.37 -10.92 7.28
N TRP A 37 2.06 -10.68 7.24
CA TRP A 37 1.28 -10.69 6.03
C TRP A 37 1.02 -9.26 5.56
N LEU A 38 1.51 -8.92 4.36
CA LEU A 38 1.16 -7.66 3.70
C LEU A 38 -0.27 -7.72 3.14
N THR A 39 -0.62 -8.86 2.58
CA THR A 39 -1.95 -9.14 2.02
C THR A 39 -2.37 -10.56 2.44
N ARG A 40 -3.54 -11.02 2.00
CA ARG A 40 -4.00 -12.39 2.29
C ARG A 40 -3.08 -13.47 1.72
N THR A 41 -2.29 -13.14 0.71
CA THR A 41 -1.45 -14.12 -0.02
C THR A 41 0.02 -13.70 -0.11
N ILE A 42 0.36 -12.47 0.29
CA ILE A 42 1.74 -11.97 0.27
C ILE A 42 2.25 -11.87 1.70
N SER A 43 3.25 -12.67 2.04
CA SER A 43 4.00 -12.57 3.29
C SER A 43 5.32 -11.83 3.09
N LEU A 44 5.77 -11.12 4.13
CA LEU A 44 7.07 -10.47 4.19
C LEU A 44 7.84 -11.05 5.37
N SER A 45 9.14 -11.29 5.21
CA SER A 45 10.00 -11.69 6.33
C SER A 45 10.43 -10.51 7.20
N VAL A 46 10.41 -9.30 6.62
CA VAL A 46 10.64 -8.03 7.33
C VAL A 46 9.44 -7.12 7.08
N PRO A 47 8.78 -6.58 8.12
CA PRO A 47 7.54 -5.81 8.00
C PRO A 47 7.79 -4.37 7.53
N LEU A 48 8.54 -4.21 6.45
CA LEU A 48 8.88 -2.91 5.88
C LEU A 48 8.35 -2.78 4.45
N VAL A 49 7.72 -1.62 4.20
CA VAL A 49 7.22 -1.22 2.88
C VAL A 49 7.78 0.15 2.56
N SER A 50 8.51 0.32 1.45
CA SER A 50 8.95 1.66 1.05
C SER A 50 7.85 2.40 0.29
N SER A 51 7.70 3.70 0.60
CA SER A 51 6.60 4.55 0.15
C SER A 51 6.62 4.79 -1.36
N ALA A 52 5.44 4.95 -1.93
CA ALA A 52 5.21 5.27 -3.34
C ALA A 52 5.47 6.76 -3.64
N MET A 53 6.67 7.22 -3.36
CA MET A 53 7.10 8.61 -3.57
C MET A 53 8.25 8.66 -4.57
N ASP A 54 8.24 9.66 -5.45
CA ASP A 54 9.23 9.86 -6.52
C ASP A 54 10.68 10.00 -6.01
N THR A 55 10.85 10.53 -4.80
CA THR A 55 12.16 10.65 -4.15
C THR A 55 12.55 9.44 -3.29
N VAL A 56 11.74 8.38 -3.24
CA VAL A 56 11.92 7.24 -2.34
C VAL A 56 11.99 5.91 -3.10
N THR A 57 10.99 5.55 -3.88
CA THR A 57 10.88 4.20 -4.42
C THR A 57 10.76 4.15 -5.94
N GLU A 58 11.89 3.89 -6.57
CA GLU A 58 12.04 3.35 -7.91
C GLU A 58 12.64 1.94 -7.84
N SER A 59 13.06 1.38 -9.00
CA SER A 59 13.58 0.00 -9.05
C SER A 59 14.74 -0.26 -8.10
N ALA A 60 15.66 0.68 -7.92
CA ALA A 60 16.83 0.49 -7.04
C ALA A 60 16.42 0.25 -5.59
N MET A 61 15.55 1.10 -5.03
CA MET A 61 15.02 0.95 -3.68
C MET A 61 14.13 -0.29 -3.59
N ALA A 62 13.25 -0.53 -4.54
CA ALA A 62 12.36 -1.69 -4.52
C ALA A 62 13.13 -3.02 -4.57
N ILE A 63 14.24 -3.10 -5.33
CA ILE A 63 15.15 -4.26 -5.34
C ILE A 63 15.83 -4.43 -3.97
N ALA A 64 16.30 -3.34 -3.36
CA ALA A 64 16.91 -3.41 -2.04
C ALA A 64 15.90 -3.91 -0.98
N MET A 65 14.67 -3.41 -1.01
CA MET A 65 13.58 -3.84 -0.14
C MET A 65 13.25 -5.32 -0.33
N ALA A 66 13.11 -5.77 -1.57
CA ALA A 66 12.84 -7.19 -1.88
C ALA A 66 13.96 -8.11 -1.37
N LYS A 67 15.23 -7.73 -1.55
CA LYS A 67 16.39 -8.48 -1.03
C LYS A 67 16.43 -8.54 0.49
N ALA A 68 15.97 -7.48 1.16
CA ALA A 68 15.90 -7.42 2.61
C ALA A 68 14.69 -8.17 3.21
N GLY A 69 13.77 -8.66 2.37
CA GLY A 69 12.57 -9.39 2.80
C GLY A 69 11.34 -8.53 3.04
N GLY A 70 11.40 -7.25 2.66
CA GLY A 70 10.28 -6.31 2.59
C GLY A 70 9.75 -6.17 1.16
N ILE A 71 9.09 -5.04 0.87
CA ILE A 71 8.59 -4.71 -0.47
C ILE A 71 8.70 -3.21 -0.76
N GLY A 72 9.03 -2.84 -1.99
CA GLY A 72 8.97 -1.47 -2.46
C GLY A 72 7.73 -1.22 -3.31
N ILE A 73 7.06 -0.07 -3.08
CA ILE A 73 5.94 0.37 -3.90
C ILE A 73 6.44 1.47 -4.85
N ILE A 74 6.59 1.11 -6.13
CA ILE A 74 7.08 2.03 -7.16
C ILE A 74 6.06 3.14 -7.39
N HIS A 75 6.50 4.39 -7.33
CA HIS A 75 5.63 5.55 -7.47
C HIS A 75 5.04 5.68 -8.87
N ARG A 76 3.94 6.44 -9.00
CA ARG A 76 3.20 6.65 -10.26
C ARG A 76 3.51 7.97 -10.97
N ASN A 77 4.45 8.75 -10.46
CA ASN A 77 4.89 10.01 -11.07
C ASN A 77 5.92 9.75 -12.20
N LEU A 78 5.56 8.83 -13.09
CA LEU A 78 6.32 8.31 -14.21
C LEU A 78 5.38 8.00 -15.37
N PRO A 79 5.85 7.98 -16.63
CA PRO A 79 5.15 7.32 -17.74
C PRO A 79 4.83 5.85 -17.39
N ILE A 80 3.75 5.32 -17.95
CA ILE A 80 3.30 3.94 -17.66
C ILE A 80 4.37 2.92 -18.06
N ASP A 81 4.97 3.07 -19.21
CA ASP A 81 6.01 2.19 -19.76
C ASP A 81 7.29 2.19 -18.93
N GLU A 82 7.65 3.33 -18.36
CA GLU A 82 8.78 3.46 -17.45
C GLU A 82 8.48 2.74 -16.12
N GLN A 83 7.30 2.95 -15.54
CA GLN A 83 6.90 2.24 -14.33
C GLN A 83 6.83 0.72 -14.54
N VAL A 84 6.34 0.26 -15.69
CA VAL A 84 6.35 -1.14 -16.11
C VAL A 84 7.79 -1.68 -16.18
N THR A 85 8.72 -0.90 -16.69
CA THR A 85 10.14 -1.27 -16.76
C THR A 85 10.72 -1.46 -15.36
N HIS A 86 10.44 -0.54 -14.44
CA HIS A 86 10.84 -0.68 -13.03
C HIS A 86 10.26 -1.94 -12.39
N VAL A 87 8.97 -2.23 -12.59
CA VAL A 87 8.33 -3.45 -12.08
C VAL A 87 9.04 -4.70 -12.59
N LYS A 88 9.30 -4.80 -13.90
CA LYS A 88 10.01 -5.96 -14.50
C LYS A 88 11.41 -6.15 -13.92
N LEU A 89 12.15 -5.07 -13.65
CA LEU A 89 13.46 -5.15 -13.01
C LEU A 89 13.36 -5.74 -11.60
N VAL A 90 12.38 -5.30 -10.81
CA VAL A 90 12.17 -5.82 -9.45
C VAL A 90 11.72 -7.27 -9.47
N LYS A 91 10.84 -7.65 -10.39
CA LYS A 91 10.32 -9.04 -10.54
C LYS A 91 11.42 -10.07 -10.80
N ASN A 92 12.55 -9.68 -11.36
CA ASN A 92 13.71 -10.58 -11.52
C ASN A 92 14.39 -10.91 -10.17
N VAL A 93 14.04 -10.18 -9.09
CA VAL A 93 14.69 -10.32 -7.78
C VAL A 93 13.71 -10.78 -6.70
N GLY A 94 12.46 -10.31 -6.75
CA GLY A 94 11.48 -10.64 -5.72
C GLY A 94 10.13 -9.95 -5.93
N LEU A 95 9.45 -9.64 -4.82
CA LEU A 95 8.13 -9.02 -4.84
C LEU A 95 8.19 -7.56 -5.31
N ALA A 96 7.28 -7.21 -6.21
CA ALA A 96 7.13 -5.86 -6.75
C ALA A 96 5.74 -5.29 -6.43
N GLY A 97 5.72 -4.10 -5.84
CA GLY A 97 4.52 -3.29 -5.69
C GLY A 97 4.57 -2.04 -6.56
N ALA A 98 3.42 -1.54 -7.00
CA ALA A 98 3.36 -0.31 -7.75
C ALA A 98 2.08 0.48 -7.47
N ALA A 99 2.22 1.81 -7.39
CA ALA A 99 1.12 2.73 -7.15
C ALA A 99 0.39 3.11 -8.44
N VAL A 100 -0.92 3.30 -8.32
CA VAL A 100 -1.80 3.82 -9.37
C VAL A 100 -2.71 4.90 -8.79
N GLY A 101 -3.26 5.73 -9.68
CA GLY A 101 -4.30 6.68 -9.33
C GLY A 101 -5.71 6.12 -9.54
N VAL A 102 -6.67 7.03 -9.62
CA VAL A 102 -8.07 6.76 -9.94
C VAL A 102 -8.40 7.13 -11.39
N GLY A 103 -9.60 6.82 -11.84
CA GLY A 103 -10.08 7.13 -13.20
C GLY A 103 -9.49 6.22 -14.28
N ASP A 104 -9.59 6.65 -15.53
CA ASP A 104 -9.17 5.83 -16.67
C ASP A 104 -7.64 5.72 -16.78
N ASP A 105 -6.90 6.79 -16.51
CA ASP A 105 -5.44 6.75 -16.49
C ASP A 105 -4.93 5.76 -15.43
N GLY A 106 -5.48 5.85 -14.19
CA GLY A 106 -5.13 4.92 -13.12
C GLY A 106 -5.46 3.48 -13.47
N PHE A 107 -6.57 3.23 -14.16
CA PHE A 107 -6.94 1.89 -14.58
C PHE A 107 -6.06 1.36 -15.72
N ASN A 108 -5.75 2.16 -16.74
CA ASN A 108 -4.85 1.77 -17.83
C ASN A 108 -3.46 1.43 -17.29
N ARG A 109 -2.99 2.21 -16.33
CA ARG A 109 -1.73 1.96 -15.61
C ARG A 109 -1.79 0.63 -14.85
N ALA A 110 -2.88 0.38 -14.10
CA ALA A 110 -3.05 -0.87 -13.38
C ALA A 110 -3.03 -2.09 -14.32
N GLN A 111 -3.69 -2.01 -15.48
CA GLN A 111 -3.66 -3.09 -16.48
C GLN A 111 -2.23 -3.38 -16.95
N ALA A 112 -1.49 -2.36 -17.36
CA ALA A 112 -0.11 -2.53 -17.82
C ALA A 112 0.82 -3.12 -16.74
N LEU A 113 0.63 -2.72 -15.48
CA LEU A 113 1.40 -3.24 -14.35
C LEU A 113 1.04 -4.70 -14.04
N ILE A 114 -0.24 -5.07 -14.11
CA ILE A 114 -0.71 -6.44 -13.94
C ILE A 114 -0.15 -7.34 -15.04
N GLU A 115 -0.17 -6.90 -16.29
CA GLU A 115 0.43 -7.61 -17.41
C GLU A 115 1.95 -7.76 -17.28
N ALA A 116 2.61 -6.79 -16.61
CA ALA A 116 4.04 -6.86 -16.28
C ALA A 116 4.35 -7.79 -15.08
N GLY A 117 3.32 -8.34 -14.42
CA GLY A 117 3.47 -9.30 -13.32
C GLY A 117 3.67 -8.66 -11.95
N VAL A 118 3.15 -7.44 -11.72
CA VAL A 118 3.17 -6.82 -10.38
C VAL A 118 2.46 -7.71 -9.35
N ASP A 119 3.03 -7.84 -8.15
CA ASP A 119 2.42 -8.66 -7.09
C ASP A 119 1.31 -7.91 -6.36
N VAL A 120 1.47 -6.62 -6.16
CA VAL A 120 0.48 -5.78 -5.50
C VAL A 120 0.33 -4.42 -6.18
N VAL A 121 -0.90 -4.02 -6.41
CA VAL A 121 -1.27 -2.67 -6.90
C VAL A 121 -1.75 -1.84 -5.71
N VAL A 122 -1.22 -0.64 -5.56
CA VAL A 122 -1.63 0.29 -4.50
C VAL A 122 -2.40 1.44 -5.13
N VAL A 123 -3.69 1.55 -4.83
CA VAL A 123 -4.50 2.73 -5.19
C VAL A 123 -4.22 3.81 -4.15
N ASP A 124 -3.24 4.66 -4.48
CA ASP A 124 -2.67 5.65 -3.56
C ASP A 124 -3.27 7.04 -3.79
N THR A 125 -3.98 7.52 -2.77
CA THR A 125 -4.65 8.84 -2.75
C THR A 125 -4.57 9.48 -1.37
N ALA A 126 -4.67 10.81 -1.32
CA ALA A 126 -4.72 11.54 -0.05
C ALA A 126 -5.98 11.21 0.79
N HIS A 127 -7.08 10.77 0.14
CA HIS A 127 -8.35 10.46 0.80
C HIS A 127 -8.97 9.17 0.22
N GLY A 128 -8.61 8.04 0.81
CA GLY A 128 -9.03 6.70 0.35
C GLY A 128 -10.51 6.39 0.51
N HIS A 129 -11.24 7.09 1.39
CA HIS A 129 -12.69 6.94 1.54
C HIS A 129 -13.48 7.78 0.51
N HIS A 130 -12.87 8.11 -0.62
CA HIS A 130 -13.52 8.78 -1.73
C HIS A 130 -14.12 7.75 -2.71
N ARG A 131 -15.30 8.04 -3.28
CA ARG A 131 -16.01 7.14 -4.20
C ARG A 131 -15.14 6.66 -5.36
N ALA A 132 -14.37 7.57 -5.99
CA ALA A 132 -13.49 7.22 -7.10
C ALA A 132 -12.42 6.20 -6.73
N VAL A 133 -11.98 6.16 -5.48
CA VAL A 133 -11.02 5.14 -4.99
C VAL A 133 -11.68 3.78 -4.92
N LEU A 134 -12.88 3.71 -4.34
CA LEU A 134 -13.66 2.48 -4.24
C LEU A 134 -14.00 1.92 -5.64
N ASP A 135 -14.39 2.80 -6.57
CA ASP A 135 -14.70 2.42 -7.95
C ASP A 135 -13.44 1.93 -8.70
N ALA A 136 -12.28 2.58 -8.51
CA ALA A 136 -11.00 2.16 -9.10
C ALA A 136 -10.60 0.76 -8.60
N ILE A 137 -10.69 0.53 -7.30
CA ILE A 137 -10.42 -0.76 -6.68
C ILE A 137 -11.34 -1.85 -7.24
N ALA A 138 -12.66 -1.60 -7.25
CA ALA A 138 -13.64 -2.55 -7.79
C ALA A 138 -13.37 -2.87 -9.27
N ARG A 139 -12.99 -1.87 -10.07
CA ARG A 139 -12.64 -2.02 -11.48
C ARG A 139 -11.39 -2.88 -11.68
N ILE A 140 -10.35 -2.67 -10.89
CA ILE A 140 -9.12 -3.47 -10.91
C ILE A 140 -9.44 -4.93 -10.53
N LYS A 141 -10.19 -5.14 -9.46
CA LYS A 141 -10.57 -6.49 -9.01
C LYS A 141 -11.47 -7.21 -10.01
N LYS A 142 -12.33 -6.48 -10.74
CA LYS A 142 -13.12 -7.06 -11.83
C LYS A 142 -12.26 -7.49 -13.01
N PHE A 143 -11.21 -6.72 -13.34
CA PHE A 143 -10.26 -7.04 -14.42
C PHE A 143 -9.36 -8.21 -14.04
N SER A 144 -8.80 -8.20 -12.83
CA SER A 144 -7.92 -9.25 -12.32
C SER A 144 -8.29 -9.64 -10.89
N PRO A 145 -9.16 -10.65 -10.69
CA PRO A 145 -9.62 -11.07 -9.36
C PRO A 145 -8.49 -11.55 -8.42
N THR A 146 -7.40 -12.06 -8.98
CA THR A 146 -6.26 -12.61 -8.23
C THR A 146 -5.26 -11.55 -7.79
N THR A 147 -5.16 -10.42 -8.50
CA THR A 147 -4.25 -9.33 -8.16
C THR A 147 -4.54 -8.82 -6.75
N GLN A 148 -3.49 -8.71 -5.94
CA GLN A 148 -3.60 -8.08 -4.63
C GLN A 148 -3.70 -6.56 -4.80
N VAL A 149 -4.65 -5.94 -4.10
CA VAL A 149 -4.87 -4.50 -4.18
C VAL A 149 -4.89 -3.92 -2.78
N ILE A 150 -4.15 -2.85 -2.58
CA ILE A 150 -4.13 -2.05 -1.37
C ILE A 150 -4.77 -0.70 -1.70
N GLY A 151 -5.62 -0.19 -0.84
CA GLY A 151 -6.25 1.12 -1.00
C GLY A 151 -5.97 2.05 0.19
N GLY A 152 -5.73 3.33 -0.09
CA GLY A 152 -5.47 4.34 0.94
C GLY A 152 -5.44 5.77 0.37
N ASN A 153 -5.26 6.76 1.25
CA ASN A 153 -5.07 6.62 2.69
C ASN A 153 -6.41 6.67 3.44
N VAL A 154 -6.54 5.92 4.51
CA VAL A 154 -7.73 5.97 5.37
C VAL A 154 -7.31 6.22 6.83
N ALA A 155 -8.09 7.05 7.52
CA ALA A 155 -7.87 7.40 8.92
C ALA A 155 -9.09 7.11 9.80
N THR A 156 -10.15 6.50 9.25
CA THR A 156 -11.38 6.19 9.98
C THR A 156 -11.78 4.75 9.81
N ARG A 157 -12.46 4.20 10.83
CA ARG A 157 -13.03 2.85 10.77
C ARG A 157 -13.98 2.69 9.58
N ALA A 158 -14.81 3.69 9.29
CA ALA A 158 -15.75 3.64 8.18
C ALA A 158 -15.03 3.57 6.82
N GLY A 159 -13.96 4.34 6.64
CA GLY A 159 -13.14 4.31 5.43
C GLY A 159 -12.44 2.95 5.25
N ALA A 160 -11.84 2.42 6.29
CA ALA A 160 -11.23 1.10 6.29
C ALA A 160 -12.26 0.00 5.95
N GLN A 161 -13.44 0.03 6.59
CA GLN A 161 -14.50 -0.94 6.34
C GLN A 161 -15.04 -0.87 4.90
N ALA A 162 -15.14 0.32 4.33
CA ALA A 162 -15.57 0.48 2.94
C ALA A 162 -14.60 -0.20 1.95
N ILE A 163 -13.30 -0.10 2.19
CA ILE A 163 -12.28 -0.77 1.38
C ILE A 163 -12.29 -2.29 1.63
N ILE A 164 -12.38 -2.73 2.89
CA ILE A 164 -12.44 -4.16 3.25
C ILE A 164 -13.62 -4.86 2.58
N ASN A 165 -14.80 -4.22 2.52
CA ASN A 165 -16.00 -4.78 1.90
C ASN A 165 -15.84 -5.06 0.40
N LEU A 166 -14.84 -4.48 -0.26
CA LEU A 166 -14.47 -4.79 -1.64
C LEU A 166 -13.55 -6.02 -1.76
N SER A 167 -13.41 -6.81 -0.69
CA SER A 167 -12.51 -7.98 -0.59
C SER A 167 -11.03 -7.62 -0.72
N LEU A 168 -10.66 -6.46 -0.21
CA LEU A 168 -9.32 -5.91 -0.32
C LEU A 168 -8.66 -5.77 1.03
N ILE A 169 -7.36 -5.61 0.97
CA ILE A 169 -6.55 -5.24 2.11
C ILE A 169 -6.37 -3.73 2.07
N HIS A 170 -6.38 -3.13 3.24
CA HIS A 170 -6.22 -1.70 3.46
C HIS A 170 -4.89 -1.41 4.17
N ILE A 171 -4.38 -0.29 3.89
CA ILE A 171 -3.36 0.36 4.72
C ILE A 171 -3.99 1.48 5.52
#